data_d487fd32879d76aa316c50328d4cef42
#
_entry.id   d487fd32879d76aa316c50328d4cef42
#
_cell.length_a   1.000
_cell.length_b   1.000
_cell.length_c   1.000
_cell.angle_alpha   90.00
_cell.angle_beta   90.00
_cell.angle_gamma   90.00
#
_symmetry.space_group_name_H-M   'P 1'
#
loop_
_entity.id
_entity.type
_entity.pdbx_description
1 polymer ?
#
loop_
_entity_poly.entity_id
_entity_poly.type
_entity_poly.pdbx_seq_one_letter_code
_entity_poly.pdbx_strand_id
1 'polypeptide(L)'
;MAYQSRNNVTNYGYFRNWMFMLQRVTGVITFIFITWHVFETRVQVALGNVEHTDLGVLMHDLVQNPWVLAAYIVGLIAASFHFANGLWAFLVSWGITVGPRSQKVSTVVCMGLFVVMSVMFVLAITSFANPEFAQLPEGV
;
A
#
# COMPACT_ATOMS: atom_id res chain seq x y z
N MET A 1 23.85 11.21 24.45
CA MET A 1 23.02 10.13 24.96
C MET A 1 22.32 9.45 23.79
N ALA A 2 22.68 8.22 23.46
CA ALA A 2 22.00 7.47 22.42
C ALA A 2 20.58 7.14 22.90
N TYR A 3 19.59 7.69 22.20
CA TYR A 3 18.19 7.37 22.43
C TYR A 3 17.97 5.93 21.93
N GLN A 4 18.13 4.96 22.81
CA GLN A 4 17.70 3.61 22.50
C GLN A 4 16.17 3.65 22.34
N SER A 5 15.70 3.49 21.10
CA SER A 5 14.30 3.24 20.84
C SER A 5 13.95 1.86 21.41
N ARG A 6 13.66 1.82 22.69
CA ARG A 6 13.05 0.65 23.32
C ARG A 6 11.73 0.40 22.61
N ASN A 7 11.44 -0.85 22.33
CA ASN A 7 10.11 -1.27 21.91
C ASN A 7 9.08 -0.75 22.91
N ASN A 8 8.54 0.43 22.67
CA ASN A 8 7.48 1.04 23.47
C ASN A 8 6.13 0.35 23.24
N VAL A 9 6.17 -0.98 23.02
CA VAL A 9 5.04 -1.72 22.49
C VAL A 9 3.90 -1.86 23.48
N THR A 10 4.09 -1.73 24.76
CA THR A 10 3.08 -2.31 25.64
C THR A 10 2.58 -1.46 26.79
N ASN A 11 3.25 -0.41 27.20
CA ASN A 11 2.85 0.28 28.41
C ASN A 11 2.06 1.58 28.21
N TYR A 12 1.96 2.06 26.97
CA TYR A 12 1.24 3.29 26.68
C TYR A 12 0.33 3.07 25.46
N GLY A 13 -0.94 2.79 25.69
CA GLY A 13 -1.98 2.58 24.67
C GLY A 13 -2.33 3.84 23.88
N TYR A 14 -1.36 4.71 23.64
CA TYR A 14 -1.57 5.91 22.86
C TYR A 14 -1.68 5.57 21.37
N PHE A 15 -2.67 6.11 20.73
CA PHE A 15 -2.90 6.00 19.28
C PHE A 15 -1.62 6.20 18.45
N ARG A 16 -0.76 7.15 18.80
CA ARG A 16 0.50 7.43 18.12
C ARG A 16 1.53 6.31 18.21
N ASN A 17 1.56 5.59 19.31
CA ASN A 17 2.44 4.43 19.45
C ASN A 17 2.03 3.29 18.52
N TRP A 18 0.73 3.06 18.37
CA TRP A 18 0.20 2.12 17.40
C TRP A 18 0.52 2.51 15.95
N MET A 19 0.37 3.80 15.60
CA MET A 19 0.71 4.32 14.28
C MET A 19 2.19 4.13 13.96
N PHE A 20 3.08 4.33 14.93
CA PHE A 20 4.51 4.10 14.76
C PHE A 20 4.85 2.61 14.55
N MET A 21 4.22 1.73 15.30
CA MET A 21 4.41 0.28 15.13
C MET A 21 3.86 -0.19 13.78
N LEU A 22 2.65 0.23 13.42
CA LEU A 22 2.04 -0.08 12.14
C LEU A 22 2.86 0.44 10.98
N GLN A 23 3.49 1.62 11.09
CA GLN A 23 4.39 2.15 10.07
C GLN A 23 5.55 1.20 9.76
N ARG A 24 6.12 0.56 10.78
CA ARG A 24 7.21 -0.41 10.61
C ARG A 24 6.71 -1.70 9.96
N VAL A 25 5.62 -2.24 10.47
CA VAL A 25 5.04 -3.49 9.96
C VAL A 25 4.58 -3.32 8.51
N THR A 26 3.83 -2.27 8.23
CA THR A 26 3.35 -2.00 6.86
C THR A 26 4.50 -1.68 5.91
N GLY A 27 5.59 -1.07 6.39
CA GLY A 27 6.79 -0.85 5.58
C GLY A 27 7.41 -2.15 5.09
N VAL A 28 7.55 -3.15 5.96
CA VAL A 28 8.08 -4.47 5.60
C VAL A 28 7.12 -5.18 4.63
N ILE A 29 5.83 -5.19 4.92
CA ILE A 29 4.81 -5.80 4.04
C ILE A 29 4.84 -5.13 2.66
N THR A 30 4.85 -3.80 2.61
CA THR A 30 4.90 -3.02 1.36
C THR A 30 6.16 -3.32 0.57
N PHE A 31 7.32 -3.41 1.22
CA PHE A 31 8.57 -3.72 0.57
C PHE A 31 8.56 -5.11 -0.10
N ILE A 32 8.09 -6.12 0.64
CA ILE A 32 7.96 -7.49 0.10
C ILE A 32 6.96 -7.51 -1.05
N PHE A 33 5.80 -6.88 -0.86
CA PHE A 33 4.74 -6.82 -1.87
C PHE A 33 5.19 -6.14 -3.16
N ILE A 34 5.82 -4.95 -3.07
CA ILE A 34 6.28 -4.21 -4.25
C ILE A 34 7.37 -5.01 -4.97
N THR A 35 8.32 -5.60 -4.24
CA THR A 35 9.38 -6.42 -4.83
C THR A 35 8.79 -7.61 -5.60
N TRP A 36 7.86 -8.32 -4.99
CA TRP A 36 7.15 -9.43 -5.64
C TRP A 36 6.35 -8.96 -6.88
N HIS A 37 5.56 -7.89 -6.74
CA HIS A 37 4.76 -7.32 -7.84
C HIS A 37 5.64 -6.89 -9.04
N VAL A 38 6.76 -6.20 -8.77
CA VAL A 38 7.70 -5.80 -9.82
C VAL A 38 8.32 -7.03 -10.50
N PHE A 39 8.61 -8.07 -9.73
CA PHE A 39 9.19 -9.30 -10.29
C PHE A 39 8.20 -10.04 -11.21
N GLU A 40 6.93 -10.11 -10.83
CA GLU A 40 5.89 -10.74 -11.65
C GLU A 40 5.45 -9.91 -12.87
N THR A 41 5.67 -8.60 -12.85
CA THR A 41 5.23 -7.71 -13.93
C THR A 41 6.41 -7.18 -14.74
N ARG A 42 7.17 -6.25 -14.20
CA ARG A 42 8.22 -5.52 -14.94
C ARG A 42 9.42 -6.37 -15.32
N VAL A 43 9.82 -7.28 -14.42
CA VAL A 43 10.94 -8.20 -14.73
C VAL A 43 10.55 -9.18 -15.84
N GLN A 44 9.30 -9.67 -15.85
CA GLN A 44 8.82 -10.56 -16.94
C GLN A 44 8.83 -9.86 -18.29
N VAL A 45 8.44 -8.59 -18.35
CA VAL A 45 8.55 -7.79 -19.58
C VAL A 45 10.01 -7.56 -19.98
N ALA A 46 10.88 -7.24 -19.03
CA ALA A 46 12.31 -7.01 -19.30
C ALA A 46 13.03 -8.28 -19.82
N LEU A 47 12.57 -9.45 -19.39
CA LEU A 47 13.07 -10.75 -19.87
C LEU A 47 12.44 -11.20 -21.20
N GLY A 48 11.47 -10.46 -21.73
CA GLY A 48 10.76 -10.80 -22.97
C GLY A 48 9.75 -11.94 -22.84
N ASN A 49 9.37 -12.31 -21.61
CA ASN A 49 8.39 -13.36 -21.37
C ASN A 49 6.95 -12.88 -21.55
N VAL A 50 6.71 -11.58 -21.43
CA VAL A 50 5.39 -10.93 -21.55
C VAL A 50 5.55 -9.62 -22.30
N GLU A 51 4.64 -9.32 -23.22
CA GLU A 51 4.62 -8.01 -23.89
C GLU A 51 4.00 -6.94 -22.96
N HIS A 52 4.35 -5.68 -23.20
CA HIS A 52 3.78 -4.56 -22.43
C HIS A 52 2.26 -4.45 -22.54
N THR A 53 1.71 -4.82 -23.70
CA THR A 53 0.27 -4.86 -24.01
C THR A 53 -0.48 -5.90 -23.20
N ASP A 54 0.21 -6.97 -22.78
CA ASP A 54 -0.40 -8.15 -22.16
C ASP A 54 -0.36 -8.10 -20.63
N LEU A 55 0.17 -7.02 -20.03
CA LEU A 55 0.23 -6.87 -18.56
C LEU A 55 -1.15 -6.92 -17.89
N GLY A 56 -2.20 -6.46 -18.58
CA GLY A 56 -3.57 -6.54 -18.08
C GLY A 56 -4.06 -7.98 -18.01
N VAL A 57 -3.80 -8.77 -19.06
CA VAL A 57 -4.12 -10.20 -19.12
C VAL A 57 -3.34 -10.98 -18.07
N LEU A 58 -2.03 -10.72 -17.96
CA LEU A 58 -1.20 -11.32 -16.93
C LEU A 58 -1.76 -11.04 -15.52
N MET A 59 -2.17 -9.81 -15.24
CA MET A 59 -2.74 -9.45 -13.94
C MET A 59 -4.08 -10.16 -13.72
N HIS A 60 -4.93 -10.25 -14.74
CA HIS A 60 -6.17 -11.02 -14.68
C HIS A 60 -5.89 -12.48 -14.30
N ASP A 61 -4.97 -13.15 -14.98
CA ASP A 61 -4.63 -14.55 -14.74
C ASP A 61 -4.07 -14.76 -13.31
N LEU A 62 -3.18 -13.87 -12.85
CA LEU A 62 -2.61 -13.93 -11.51
C LEU A 62 -3.69 -13.84 -10.42
N VAL A 63 -4.65 -12.92 -10.55
CA VAL A 63 -5.69 -12.70 -9.52
C VAL A 63 -6.83 -13.71 -9.56
N GLN A 64 -6.91 -14.60 -10.56
CA GLN A 64 -7.83 -15.76 -10.52
C GLN A 64 -7.49 -16.71 -9.37
N ASN A 65 -6.24 -16.72 -8.91
CA ASN A 65 -5.88 -17.45 -7.70
C ASN A 65 -6.30 -16.62 -6.46
N PRO A 66 -7.22 -17.15 -5.62
CA PRO A 66 -7.74 -16.40 -4.47
C PRO A 66 -6.67 -16.04 -3.43
N TRP A 67 -5.61 -16.83 -3.30
CA TRP A 67 -4.49 -16.52 -2.41
C TRP A 67 -3.64 -15.35 -2.93
N VAL A 68 -3.43 -15.30 -4.24
CA VAL A 68 -2.74 -14.19 -4.89
C VAL A 68 -3.58 -12.92 -4.76
N LEU A 69 -4.87 -12.97 -5.06
CA LEU A 69 -5.78 -11.84 -4.88
C LEU A 69 -5.77 -11.32 -3.44
N ALA A 70 -5.84 -12.22 -2.44
CA ALA A 70 -5.77 -11.85 -1.04
C ALA A 70 -4.44 -11.18 -0.68
N ALA A 71 -3.31 -11.69 -1.18
CA ALA A 71 -1.99 -11.09 -0.99
C ALA A 71 -1.90 -9.69 -1.62
N TYR A 72 -2.47 -9.48 -2.81
CA TYR A 72 -2.56 -8.15 -3.44
C TYR A 72 -3.40 -7.19 -2.60
N ILE A 73 -4.57 -7.60 -2.12
CA ILE A 73 -5.41 -6.75 -1.26
C ILE A 73 -4.67 -6.34 0.01
N VAL A 74 -4.04 -7.27 0.70
CA VAL A 74 -3.24 -6.98 1.91
C VAL A 74 -2.07 -6.06 1.60
N GLY A 75 -1.33 -6.31 0.52
CA GLY A 75 -0.21 -5.49 0.09
C GLY A 75 -0.62 -4.05 -0.26
N LEU A 76 -1.71 -3.89 -1.00
CA LEU A 76 -2.25 -2.58 -1.39
C LEU A 76 -2.75 -1.77 -0.21
N ILE A 77 -3.46 -2.40 0.75
CA ILE A 77 -3.90 -1.74 1.98
C ILE A 77 -2.69 -1.34 2.84
N ALA A 78 -1.70 -2.22 2.98
CA ALA A 78 -0.48 -1.93 3.71
C ALA A 78 0.30 -0.77 3.07
N ALA A 79 0.44 -0.74 1.76
CA ALA A 79 1.08 0.34 1.01
C ALA A 79 0.35 1.68 1.19
N SER A 80 -0.98 1.67 1.11
CA SER A 80 -1.83 2.85 1.32
C SER A 80 -1.67 3.42 2.72
N PHE A 81 -1.67 2.55 3.74
CA PHE A 81 -1.45 2.98 5.12
C PHE A 81 -0.04 3.52 5.33
N HIS A 82 0.97 2.79 4.83
CA HIS A 82 2.38 3.19 4.96
C HIS A 82 2.62 4.57 4.35
N PHE A 83 2.08 4.82 3.16
CA PHE A 83 2.15 6.12 2.49
C PHE A 83 1.45 7.22 3.29
N ALA A 84 0.19 7.03 3.66
CA ALA A 84 -0.61 8.05 4.32
C ALA A 84 -0.06 8.42 5.71
N ASN A 85 0.34 7.42 6.51
CA ASN A 85 0.95 7.66 7.80
C ASN A 85 2.38 8.20 7.69
N GLY A 86 3.12 7.79 6.65
CA GLY A 86 4.42 8.35 6.30
C GLY A 86 4.34 9.83 5.91
N LEU A 87 3.33 10.22 5.14
CA LEU A 87 3.05 11.62 4.80
C LEU A 87 2.76 12.44 6.07
N TRP A 88 1.95 11.91 6.99
CA TRP A 88 1.74 12.58 8.28
C TRP A 88 3.05 12.79 9.05
N ALA A 89 3.88 11.74 9.15
CA ALA A 89 5.16 11.81 9.84
C ALA A 89 6.10 12.82 9.18
N PHE A 90 6.13 12.87 7.85
CA PHE A 90 6.86 13.87 7.08
C PHE A 90 6.43 15.29 7.43
N LEU A 91 5.14 15.59 7.41
CA LEU A 91 4.60 16.92 7.72
C LEU A 91 4.99 17.41 9.12
N VAL A 92 5.04 16.49 10.11
CA VAL A 92 5.46 16.79 11.47
C VAL A 92 6.98 17.00 11.55
N SER A 93 7.75 16.11 10.93
CA SER A 93 9.22 16.14 11.02
C SER A 93 9.83 17.35 10.33
N TRP A 94 9.21 17.86 9.27
CA TRP A 94 9.63 19.05 8.54
C TRP A 94 9.06 20.35 9.13
N GLY A 95 8.33 20.27 10.26
CA GLY A 95 7.77 21.45 10.90
C GLY A 95 6.65 22.14 10.12
N ILE A 96 6.02 21.46 9.16
CA ILE A 96 4.89 21.99 8.38
C ILE A 96 3.65 22.02 9.27
N THR A 97 3.44 20.97 10.08
CA THR A 97 2.34 20.89 11.04
C THR A 97 2.87 21.08 12.46
N VAL A 98 2.81 22.33 12.94
CA VAL A 98 3.26 22.71 14.28
C VAL A 98 2.05 22.88 15.20
N GLY A 99 2.09 22.22 16.35
CA GLY A 99 1.06 22.34 17.39
C GLY A 99 -0.05 21.30 17.31
N PRO A 100 -0.76 21.08 18.41
CA PRO A 100 -1.71 19.96 18.56
C PRO A 100 -2.88 20.02 17.60
N ARG A 101 -3.41 21.23 17.34
CA ARG A 101 -4.57 21.41 16.43
C ARG A 101 -4.20 21.05 14.98
N SER A 102 -3.05 21.55 14.50
CA SER A 102 -2.55 21.29 13.15
C SER A 102 -2.26 19.79 12.96
N GLN A 103 -1.61 19.14 13.93
CA GLN A 103 -1.35 17.70 13.90
C GLN A 103 -2.63 16.86 13.91
N LYS A 104 -3.68 17.29 14.62
CA LYS A 104 -4.98 16.62 14.62
C LYS A 104 -5.65 16.70 13.25
N VAL A 105 -5.68 17.87 12.63
CA VAL A 105 -6.22 18.07 11.28
C VAL A 105 -5.45 17.22 10.27
N SER A 106 -4.13 17.29 10.29
CA SER A 106 -3.27 16.48 9.42
C SER A 106 -3.51 14.98 9.59
N THR A 107 -3.77 14.51 10.83
CA THR A 107 -4.14 13.12 11.07
C THR A 107 -5.43 12.73 10.36
N VAL A 108 -6.47 13.57 10.47
CA VAL A 108 -7.76 13.30 9.83
C VAL A 108 -7.62 13.26 8.31
N VAL A 109 -6.88 14.23 7.74
CA VAL A 109 -6.63 14.29 6.29
C VAL A 109 -5.86 13.07 5.80
N CYS A 110 -4.76 12.70 6.48
CA CYS A 110 -3.96 11.54 6.08
C CYS A 110 -4.73 10.22 6.24
N MET A 111 -5.56 10.09 7.28
CA MET A 111 -6.41 8.90 7.43
C MET A 111 -7.53 8.86 6.39
N GLY A 112 -8.11 10.01 6.01
CA GLY A 112 -9.01 10.10 4.88
C GLY A 112 -8.36 9.67 3.56
N LEU A 113 -7.13 10.13 3.32
CA LEU A 113 -6.34 9.71 2.16
C LEU A 113 -6.08 8.20 2.16
N PHE A 114 -5.73 7.62 3.31
CA PHE A 114 -5.58 6.17 3.44
C PHE A 114 -6.83 5.41 3.02
N VAL A 115 -8.00 5.83 3.50
CA VAL A 115 -9.28 5.18 3.16
C VAL A 115 -9.57 5.29 1.66
N VAL A 116 -9.44 6.48 1.08
CA VAL A 116 -9.69 6.71 -0.35
C VAL A 116 -8.75 5.86 -1.21
N MET A 117 -7.44 5.87 -0.93
CA MET A 117 -6.48 5.06 -1.67
C MET A 117 -6.76 3.56 -1.54
N SER A 118 -7.08 3.08 -0.32
CA SER A 118 -7.40 1.68 -0.09
C SER A 118 -8.61 1.23 -0.89
N VAL A 119 -9.68 2.03 -0.88
CA VAL A 119 -10.90 1.73 -1.66
C VAL A 119 -10.59 1.70 -3.16
N MET A 120 -9.89 2.72 -3.68
CA MET A 120 -9.55 2.79 -5.10
C MET A 120 -8.69 1.59 -5.54
N PHE A 121 -7.68 1.22 -4.77
CA PHE A 121 -6.81 0.11 -5.11
C PHE A 121 -7.50 -1.25 -5.00
N VAL A 122 -8.36 -1.44 -3.99
CA VAL A 122 -9.16 -2.67 -3.87
C VAL A 122 -10.15 -2.79 -5.03
N LEU A 123 -10.81 -1.70 -5.41
CA LEU A 123 -11.70 -1.70 -6.58
C LEU A 123 -10.92 -1.98 -7.87
N ALA A 124 -9.74 -1.40 -8.03
CA ALA A 124 -8.90 -1.66 -9.19
C ALA A 124 -8.48 -3.13 -9.29
N ILE A 125 -7.96 -3.73 -8.21
CA ILE A 125 -7.52 -5.12 -8.25
C ILE A 125 -8.69 -6.11 -8.42
N THR A 126 -9.84 -5.82 -7.83
CA THR A 126 -11.03 -6.65 -7.98
C THR A 126 -11.65 -6.55 -9.36
N SER A 127 -11.47 -5.43 -10.10
CA SER A 127 -11.90 -5.33 -11.49
C SER A 127 -11.11 -6.28 -12.41
N PHE A 128 -9.84 -6.52 -12.14
CA PHE A 128 -9.06 -7.53 -12.86
C PHE A 128 -9.53 -8.96 -12.57
N ALA A 129 -10.12 -9.21 -11.39
CA ALA A 129 -10.67 -10.52 -11.06
C ALA A 129 -12.03 -10.82 -11.73
N ASN A 130 -12.66 -9.79 -12.36
CA ASN A 130 -13.94 -9.94 -13.03
C ASN A 130 -13.76 -10.76 -14.34
N PRO A 131 -14.58 -11.83 -14.57
CA PRO A 131 -14.54 -12.60 -15.82
C PRO A 131 -14.79 -11.78 -17.09
N GLU A 132 -15.50 -10.67 -16.99
CA GLU A 132 -15.76 -9.77 -18.12
C GLU A 132 -14.49 -9.06 -18.62
N PHE A 133 -13.47 -8.94 -17.76
CA PHE A 133 -12.20 -8.31 -18.15
C PHE A 133 -11.50 -9.04 -19.29
N ALA A 134 -11.56 -10.38 -19.31
CA ALA A 134 -10.98 -11.20 -20.38
C ALA A 134 -11.77 -11.11 -21.71
N GLN A 135 -12.96 -10.51 -21.72
CA GLN A 135 -13.81 -10.38 -22.92
C GLN A 135 -13.70 -8.99 -23.58
N LEU A 136 -12.90 -8.08 -23.01
CA LEU A 136 -12.68 -6.78 -23.63
C LEU A 136 -11.89 -6.99 -24.93
N PRO A 137 -12.30 -6.35 -26.05
CA PRO A 137 -11.59 -6.48 -27.30
C PRO A 137 -10.16 -5.97 -27.14
N GLU A 138 -9.20 -6.74 -27.65
CA GLU A 138 -7.81 -6.34 -27.71
C GLU A 138 -7.71 -5.02 -28.48
N GLY A 139 -7.31 -3.95 -27.82
CA GLY A 139 -6.98 -2.69 -28.50
C GLY A 139 -7.91 -1.49 -28.25
N VAL A 140 -8.53 -1.35 -27.06
CA VAL A 140 -9.14 -0.09 -26.65
C VAL A 140 -8.21 0.71 -25.74
#